data_e0481ebe4a0943bf3a74bc71ee782965
#
_entry.id   e0481ebe4a0943bf3a74bc71ee782965
#
_cell.length_a   1.000
_cell.length_b   1.000
_cell.length_c   1.000
_cell.angle_alpha   90.00
_cell.angle_beta   90.00
_cell.angle_gamma   90.00
#
_symmetry.space_group_name_H-M   'P 1'
#
loop_
_entity.id
_entity.type
_entity.pdbx_description
1 polymer ?
#
loop_
_entity_poly.entity_id
_entity_poly.type
_entity_poly.pdbx_seq_one_letter_code
_entity_poly.pdbx_strand_id
1 'polypeptide(L)'
;MAAINMEKFSLAKYDSEIQDLIFNTEHKVSAEWAIDCLERVFYIFEEKYPNEKVPQTAIQILRDWMEDKITMWEARKYCWTVLKLAQEIEKEDKVCCQIVRAASHCLAICHVPTHAEGTAMYVISAIHHLNKGQETVTELMQ
;
A
#
# COMPACT_ATOMS: atom_id res chain seq x y z
N MET A 1 -21.91 -0.46 14.74
CA MET A 1 -20.53 -0.17 14.31
C MET A 1 -20.43 1.30 13.92
N ALA A 2 -19.51 2.02 14.51
CA ALA A 2 -19.32 3.42 14.16
C ALA A 2 -18.93 3.50 12.67
N ALA A 3 -19.57 4.38 11.93
CA ALA A 3 -19.17 4.64 10.55
C ALA A 3 -17.74 5.17 10.54
N ILE A 4 -16.94 4.69 9.60
CA ILE A 4 -15.60 5.23 9.41
C ILE A 4 -15.76 6.70 9.00
N ASN A 5 -15.20 7.61 9.81
CA ASN A 5 -15.16 9.01 9.43
C ASN A 5 -14.08 9.19 8.37
N MET A 6 -14.51 9.25 7.12
CA MET A 6 -13.61 9.30 5.97
C MET A 6 -12.76 10.56 5.93
N GLU A 7 -13.17 11.65 6.60
CA GLU A 7 -12.38 12.88 6.70
C GLU A 7 -11.22 12.75 7.68
N LYS A 8 -11.40 11.86 8.67
CA LYS A 8 -10.41 11.60 9.72
C LYS A 8 -9.82 10.19 9.60
N PHE A 9 -9.73 9.66 8.38
CA PHE A 9 -9.13 8.36 8.18
C PHE A 9 -7.74 8.30 8.81
N SER A 10 -7.54 7.34 9.71
CA SER A 10 -6.29 7.17 10.45
C SER A 10 -5.75 5.76 10.30
N LEU A 11 -4.46 5.66 10.00
CA LEU A 11 -3.74 4.39 9.94
C LEU A 11 -3.19 3.98 11.31
N ALA A 12 -3.41 4.79 12.35
CA ALA A 12 -2.85 4.54 13.68
C ALA A 12 -3.61 3.48 14.47
N LYS A 13 -4.85 3.17 14.09
CA LYS A 13 -5.68 2.18 14.78
C LYS A 13 -5.84 0.93 13.93
N TYR A 14 -4.98 -0.04 14.15
CA TYR A 14 -5.09 -1.33 13.51
C TYR A 14 -6.13 -2.20 14.21
N ASP A 15 -6.82 -3.02 13.43
CA ASP A 15 -7.77 -3.98 13.93
C ASP A 15 -7.03 -5.15 14.58
N SER A 16 -7.31 -5.42 15.87
CA SER A 16 -6.63 -6.49 16.61
C SER A 16 -6.95 -7.89 16.08
N GLU A 17 -8.15 -8.10 15.55
CA GLU A 17 -8.52 -9.39 14.96
C GLU A 17 -7.72 -9.66 13.68
N ILE A 18 -7.54 -8.65 12.85
CA ILE A 18 -6.73 -8.74 11.64
C ILE A 18 -5.26 -9.00 12.01
N GLN A 19 -4.74 -8.30 13.01
CA GLN A 19 -3.37 -8.50 13.46
C GLN A 19 -3.17 -9.93 14.00
N ASP A 20 -4.10 -10.44 14.79
CA ASP A 20 -4.05 -11.81 15.29
C ASP A 20 -4.07 -12.83 14.15
N LEU A 21 -4.91 -12.58 13.14
CA LEU A 21 -4.97 -13.44 11.95
C LEU A 21 -3.64 -13.44 11.21
N ILE A 22 -3.01 -12.28 11.03
CA ILE A 22 -1.71 -12.15 10.37
C ILE A 22 -0.63 -12.91 11.16
N PHE A 23 -0.59 -12.76 12.49
CA PHE A 23 0.37 -13.48 13.33
C PHE A 23 0.21 -15.00 13.25
N ASN A 24 -1.01 -15.49 13.05
CA ASN A 24 -1.30 -16.92 12.93
C ASN A 24 -1.22 -17.44 11.50
N THR A 25 -0.90 -16.58 10.54
CA THR A 25 -0.78 -16.94 9.13
C THR A 25 0.70 -17.00 8.75
N GLU A 26 1.05 -17.93 7.87
CA GLU A 26 2.41 -18.01 7.35
C GLU A 26 2.82 -16.68 6.72
N HIS A 27 4.06 -16.24 7.00
CA HIS A 27 4.61 -14.95 6.60
C HIS A 27 4.49 -14.69 5.08
N LYS A 28 4.83 -15.70 4.27
CA LYS A 28 4.75 -15.59 2.80
C LYS A 28 3.32 -15.51 2.29
N VAL A 29 2.37 -16.15 2.97
CA VAL A 29 0.95 -16.07 2.64
C VAL A 29 0.41 -14.66 2.90
N SER A 30 0.81 -14.06 4.00
CA SER A 30 0.46 -12.66 4.30
C SER A 30 1.00 -11.70 3.24
N ALA A 31 2.21 -11.94 2.76
CA ALA A 31 2.81 -11.16 1.67
C ALA A 31 2.00 -11.29 0.37
N GLU A 32 1.61 -12.50 0.00
CA GLU A 32 0.80 -12.74 -1.20
C GLU A 32 -0.55 -12.02 -1.11
N TRP A 33 -1.22 -12.11 0.04
CA TRP A 33 -2.48 -11.41 0.29
C TRP A 33 -2.33 -9.89 0.12
N ALA A 34 -1.25 -9.31 0.66
CA ALA A 34 -0.99 -7.89 0.57
C ALA A 34 -0.72 -7.45 -0.89
N ILE A 35 0.03 -8.24 -1.64
CA ILE A 35 0.26 -7.98 -3.06
C ILE A 35 -1.07 -7.98 -3.81
N ASP A 36 -1.95 -8.94 -3.55
CA ASP A 36 -3.26 -9.01 -4.19
C ASP A 36 -4.10 -7.76 -3.88
N CYS A 37 -4.06 -7.27 -2.64
CA CYS A 37 -4.75 -6.02 -2.28
C CYS A 37 -4.19 -4.83 -3.08
N LEU A 38 -2.88 -4.71 -3.17
CA LEU A 38 -2.22 -3.61 -3.87
C LEU A 38 -2.51 -3.66 -5.37
N GLU A 39 -2.48 -4.83 -5.98
CA GLU A 39 -2.70 -5.00 -7.42
C GLU A 39 -4.08 -4.54 -7.86
N ARG A 40 -5.08 -4.57 -6.98
CA ARG A 40 -6.43 -4.12 -7.30
C ARG A 40 -6.52 -2.63 -7.65
N VAL A 41 -5.62 -1.81 -7.12
CA VAL A 41 -5.62 -0.36 -7.35
C VAL A 41 -4.41 0.11 -8.13
N PHE A 42 -3.49 -0.78 -8.43
CA PHE A 42 -2.20 -0.42 -9.00
C PHE A 42 -2.30 0.24 -10.38
N TYR A 43 -3.32 -0.12 -11.16
CA TYR A 43 -3.57 0.48 -12.48
C TYR A 43 -3.71 2.01 -12.41
N ILE A 44 -4.23 2.54 -11.30
CA ILE A 44 -4.41 3.98 -11.11
C ILE A 44 -3.05 4.68 -11.14
N PHE A 45 -2.05 4.09 -10.46
CA PHE A 45 -0.69 4.62 -10.46
C PHE A 45 -0.04 4.48 -11.84
N GLU A 46 -0.15 3.32 -12.46
CA GLU A 46 0.47 3.05 -13.76
C GLU A 46 -0.05 3.97 -14.86
N GLU A 47 -1.33 4.34 -14.82
CA GLU A 47 -1.90 5.28 -15.79
C GLU A 47 -1.33 6.69 -15.67
N LYS A 48 -1.07 7.15 -14.44
CA LYS A 48 -0.54 8.49 -14.20
C LYS A 48 0.98 8.58 -14.29
N TYR A 49 1.68 7.53 -13.90
CA TYR A 49 3.14 7.49 -13.85
C TYR A 49 3.66 6.26 -14.61
N PRO A 50 3.41 6.20 -15.93
CA PRO A 50 3.73 4.98 -16.71
C PRO A 50 5.22 4.66 -16.78
N ASN A 51 6.08 5.67 -16.57
CA ASN A 51 7.53 5.50 -16.62
C ASN A 51 8.17 5.32 -15.24
N GLU A 52 7.39 5.43 -14.17
CA GLU A 52 7.90 5.23 -12.81
C GLU A 52 7.80 3.76 -12.42
N LYS A 53 8.94 3.12 -12.16
CA LYS A 53 9.01 1.68 -11.91
C LYS A 53 9.31 1.31 -10.46
N VAL A 54 9.44 2.28 -9.57
CA VAL A 54 9.79 2.04 -8.17
C VAL A 54 8.77 1.11 -7.47
N PRO A 55 7.44 1.34 -7.55
CA PRO A 55 6.49 0.45 -6.89
C PRO A 55 6.49 -0.98 -7.48
N GLN A 56 6.59 -1.13 -8.79
CA GLN A 56 6.67 -2.44 -9.44
C GLN A 56 7.92 -3.20 -8.98
N THR A 57 9.04 -2.48 -8.89
CA THR A 57 10.30 -3.04 -8.41
C THR A 57 10.16 -3.50 -6.95
N ALA A 58 9.47 -2.74 -6.11
CA ALA A 58 9.21 -3.12 -4.72
C ALA A 58 8.44 -4.44 -4.63
N ILE A 59 7.39 -4.60 -5.44
CA ILE A 59 6.62 -5.85 -5.49
C ILE A 59 7.49 -7.01 -5.95
N GLN A 60 8.31 -6.79 -6.97
CA GLN A 60 9.21 -7.83 -7.48
C GLN A 60 10.25 -8.25 -6.44
N ILE A 61 10.82 -7.31 -5.71
CA ILE A 61 11.76 -7.58 -4.63
C ILE A 61 11.09 -8.42 -3.54
N LEU A 62 9.85 -8.10 -3.17
CA LEU A 62 9.09 -8.89 -2.20
C LEU A 62 8.87 -10.32 -2.72
N ARG A 63 8.52 -10.49 -3.99
CA ARG A 63 8.37 -11.81 -4.60
C ARG A 63 9.68 -12.59 -4.60
N ASP A 64 10.79 -11.92 -4.87
CA ASP A 64 12.11 -12.56 -4.83
C ASP A 64 12.46 -13.04 -3.42
N TRP A 65 12.10 -12.26 -2.39
CA TRP A 65 12.24 -12.69 -1.00
C TRP A 65 11.34 -13.89 -0.69
N MET A 66 10.10 -13.89 -1.17
CA MET A 66 9.17 -15.01 -0.99
C MET A 66 9.70 -16.31 -1.61
N GLU A 67 10.45 -16.21 -2.69
CA GLU A 67 11.07 -17.35 -3.38
C GLU A 67 12.47 -17.68 -2.87
N ASP A 68 12.90 -17.05 -1.77
CA ASP A 68 14.21 -17.22 -1.15
C ASP A 68 15.39 -16.86 -2.07
N LYS A 69 15.15 -15.99 -3.05
CA LYS A 69 16.20 -15.51 -3.96
C LYS A 69 17.08 -14.43 -3.37
N ILE A 70 16.54 -13.67 -2.42
CA ILE A 70 17.25 -12.61 -1.69
C ILE A 70 16.94 -12.69 -0.23
N THR A 71 17.83 -12.11 0.60
CA THR A 71 17.63 -12.05 2.04
C THR A 71 16.67 -10.92 2.43
N MET A 72 16.13 -11.01 3.65
CA MET A 72 15.30 -9.95 4.21
C MET A 72 16.05 -8.60 4.25
N TRP A 73 17.34 -8.63 4.55
CA TRP A 73 18.15 -7.42 4.62
C TRP A 73 18.30 -6.74 3.27
N GLU A 74 18.50 -7.52 2.21
CA GLU A 74 18.56 -7.00 0.84
C GLU A 74 17.23 -6.39 0.41
N ALA A 75 16.12 -7.08 0.69
CA ALA A 75 14.78 -6.59 0.38
C ALA A 75 14.48 -5.29 1.12
N ARG A 76 14.79 -5.23 2.40
CA ARG A 76 14.50 -4.08 3.27
C ARG A 76 15.16 -2.78 2.80
N LYS A 77 16.33 -2.86 2.22
CA LYS A 77 17.07 -1.67 1.73
C LYS A 77 16.26 -0.84 0.75
N TYR A 78 15.43 -1.48 -0.07
CA TYR A 78 14.65 -0.79 -1.09
C TYR A 78 13.47 0.02 -0.50
N CYS A 79 13.07 -0.25 0.73
CA CYS A 79 11.97 0.47 1.39
C CYS A 79 12.20 2.00 1.40
N TRP A 80 13.44 2.43 1.58
CA TRP A 80 13.77 3.86 1.57
C TRP A 80 13.49 4.51 0.22
N THR A 81 13.78 3.82 -0.88
CA THR A 81 13.51 4.32 -2.24
C THR A 81 12.02 4.49 -2.46
N VAL A 82 11.22 3.54 -2.02
CA VAL A 82 9.76 3.60 -2.13
C VAL A 82 9.18 4.73 -1.29
N LEU A 83 9.63 4.86 -0.06
CA LEU A 83 9.17 5.93 0.84
C LEU A 83 9.51 7.31 0.29
N LYS A 84 10.70 7.48 -0.26
CA LYS A 84 11.12 8.74 -0.87
C LYS A 84 10.21 9.15 -2.01
N LEU A 85 9.85 8.21 -2.88
CA LEU A 85 8.90 8.48 -3.97
C LEU A 85 7.55 8.94 -3.42
N ALA A 86 7.03 8.27 -2.39
CA ALA A 86 5.77 8.67 -1.76
C ALA A 86 5.83 10.11 -1.26
N GLN A 87 6.93 10.50 -0.61
CA GLN A 87 7.14 11.86 -0.13
C GLN A 87 7.18 12.88 -1.27
N GLU A 88 7.81 12.53 -2.39
CA GLU A 88 7.93 13.42 -3.55
C GLU A 88 6.58 13.73 -4.21
N ILE A 89 5.65 12.74 -4.25
CA ILE A 89 4.37 12.92 -4.93
C ILE A 89 3.22 13.30 -3.99
N GLU A 90 3.48 13.39 -2.68
CA GLU A 90 2.43 13.62 -1.67
C GLU A 90 1.60 14.88 -1.94
N LYS A 91 2.23 15.96 -2.36
CA LYS A 91 1.54 17.24 -2.57
C LYS A 91 0.80 17.31 -3.90
N GLU A 92 1.26 16.57 -4.91
CA GLU A 92 0.69 16.65 -6.25
C GLU A 92 -0.40 15.62 -6.51
N ASP A 93 -0.35 14.46 -5.87
CA ASP A 93 -1.26 13.36 -6.10
C ASP A 93 -1.45 12.50 -4.85
N LYS A 94 -2.51 12.78 -4.10
CA LYS A 94 -2.80 12.05 -2.87
C LYS A 94 -3.15 10.58 -3.12
N VAL A 95 -3.88 10.30 -4.19
CA VAL A 95 -4.27 8.91 -4.53
C VAL A 95 -3.03 8.07 -4.82
N CYS A 96 -2.20 8.53 -5.74
CA CYS A 96 -0.97 7.81 -6.10
C CYS A 96 0.03 7.75 -4.95
N CYS A 97 0.09 8.79 -4.10
CA CYS A 97 0.91 8.76 -2.89
C CYS A 97 0.49 7.60 -1.98
N GLN A 98 -0.82 7.41 -1.75
CA GLN A 98 -1.31 6.30 -0.93
C GLN A 98 -0.97 4.94 -1.53
N ILE A 99 -1.02 4.82 -2.85
CA ILE A 99 -0.65 3.58 -3.55
C ILE A 99 0.85 3.29 -3.35
N VAL A 100 1.71 4.29 -3.46
CA VAL A 100 3.15 4.13 -3.21
C VAL A 100 3.42 3.79 -1.74
N ARG A 101 2.69 4.39 -0.80
CA ARG A 101 2.80 4.03 0.62
C ARG A 101 2.35 2.58 0.86
N ALA A 102 1.29 2.13 0.18
CA ALA A 102 0.89 0.73 0.23
C ALA A 102 2.01 -0.19 -0.26
N ALA A 103 2.69 0.18 -1.35
CA ALA A 103 3.83 -0.57 -1.87
C ALA A 103 5.00 -0.60 -0.86
N SER A 104 5.25 0.48 -0.15
CA SER A 104 6.27 0.55 0.91
C SER A 104 5.95 -0.42 2.05
N HIS A 105 4.71 -0.42 2.54
CA HIS A 105 4.28 -1.37 3.56
C HIS A 105 4.31 -2.81 3.07
N CYS A 106 3.93 -3.03 1.82
CA CYS A 106 3.97 -4.34 1.20
C CYS A 106 5.40 -4.92 1.23
N LEU A 107 6.38 -4.15 0.79
CA LEU A 107 7.78 -4.57 0.84
C LEU A 107 8.26 -4.81 2.28
N ALA A 108 7.83 -3.98 3.23
CA ALA A 108 8.22 -4.07 4.63
C ALA A 108 7.71 -5.36 5.32
N ILE A 109 6.78 -6.09 4.70
CA ILE A 109 6.33 -7.39 5.20
C ILE A 109 7.50 -8.36 5.35
N CYS A 110 8.54 -8.24 4.52
CA CYS A 110 9.70 -9.12 4.57
C CYS A 110 10.36 -9.16 5.97
N HIS A 111 10.22 -8.13 6.79
CA HIS A 111 10.75 -8.14 8.15
C HIS A 111 9.68 -8.08 9.25
N VAL A 112 8.50 -7.54 8.98
CA VAL A 112 7.39 -7.49 9.97
C VAL A 112 6.07 -7.83 9.28
N PRO A 113 5.46 -9.00 9.59
CA PRO A 113 4.23 -9.45 8.90
C PRO A 113 3.05 -8.50 9.02
N THR A 114 2.94 -7.74 10.10
CA THR A 114 1.83 -6.81 10.33
C THR A 114 1.78 -5.66 9.33
N HIS A 115 2.83 -5.42 8.56
CA HIS A 115 2.78 -4.49 7.44
C HIS A 115 1.79 -4.90 6.34
N ALA A 116 1.32 -6.15 6.34
CA ALA A 116 0.23 -6.58 5.46
C ALA A 116 -1.05 -5.79 5.73
N GLU A 117 -1.39 -5.55 7.00
CA GLU A 117 -2.52 -4.70 7.36
C GLU A 117 -2.29 -3.25 6.89
N GLY A 118 -1.08 -2.71 7.09
CA GLY A 118 -0.70 -1.39 6.61
C GLY A 118 -0.90 -1.24 5.10
N THR A 119 -0.53 -2.26 4.33
CA THR A 119 -0.76 -2.30 2.89
C THR A 119 -2.25 -2.14 2.58
N ALA A 120 -3.11 -2.94 3.19
CA ALA A 120 -4.55 -2.89 2.99
C ALA A 120 -5.14 -1.54 3.38
N MET A 121 -4.68 -0.96 4.49
CA MET A 121 -5.15 0.34 4.97
C MET A 121 -4.81 1.46 3.98
N TYR A 122 -3.62 1.46 3.40
CA TYR A 122 -3.26 2.45 2.39
C TYR A 122 -3.99 2.25 1.07
N VAL A 123 -4.30 1.00 0.69
CA VAL A 123 -5.17 0.72 -0.46
C VAL A 123 -6.56 1.32 -0.23
N ILE A 124 -7.13 1.11 0.95
CA ILE A 124 -8.43 1.70 1.32
C ILE A 124 -8.36 3.22 1.29
N SER A 125 -7.28 3.80 1.82
CA SER A 125 -7.06 5.24 1.79
C SER A 125 -7.01 5.79 0.36
N ALA A 126 -6.35 5.09 -0.55
CA ALA A 126 -6.30 5.47 -1.97
C ALA A 126 -7.70 5.50 -2.58
N ILE A 127 -8.50 4.48 -2.33
CA ILE A 127 -9.90 4.40 -2.81
C ILE A 127 -10.72 5.54 -2.22
N HIS A 128 -10.55 5.84 -0.95
CA HIS A 128 -11.24 6.95 -0.30
C HIS A 128 -10.93 8.28 -1.00
N HIS A 129 -9.66 8.58 -1.22
CA HIS A 129 -9.27 9.83 -1.87
C HIS A 129 -9.73 9.90 -3.33
N LEU A 130 -9.73 8.76 -4.04
CA LEU A 130 -10.24 8.68 -5.40
C LEU A 130 -11.73 9.02 -5.45
N ASN A 131 -12.52 8.41 -4.57
CA ASN A 131 -13.98 8.63 -4.50
C ASN A 131 -14.31 10.06 -4.10
N LYS A 132 -13.58 10.64 -3.17
CA LYS A 132 -13.76 12.04 -2.75
C LYS A 132 -13.50 12.99 -3.91
N GLY A 133 -12.47 12.75 -4.73
CA GLY A 133 -12.20 13.52 -5.94
C GLY A 133 -13.34 13.42 -6.95
N GLN A 134 -13.90 12.23 -7.16
CA GLN A 134 -15.02 12.01 -8.06
C GLN A 134 -16.30 12.70 -7.58
N GLU A 135 -16.60 12.66 -6.29
CA GLU A 135 -17.73 13.35 -5.68
C GLU A 135 -17.63 14.86 -5.91
N THR A 136 -16.45 15.45 -5.72
CA THR A 136 -16.21 16.87 -5.94
C THR A 136 -16.47 17.24 -7.41
N VAL A 137 -15.98 16.44 -8.34
CA VAL A 137 -16.23 16.67 -9.78
C VAL A 137 -17.72 16.60 -10.09
N THR A 138 -18.44 15.62 -9.54
CA THR A 138 -19.87 15.46 -9.73
C THR A 138 -20.64 16.67 -9.20
N GLU A 139 -20.31 17.17 -8.02
CA GLU A 139 -20.90 18.37 -7.42
C GLU A 139 -20.69 19.61 -8.31
N LEU A 140 -19.51 19.78 -8.87
CA LEU A 140 -19.19 20.92 -9.73
C LEU A 140 -19.93 20.86 -11.07
N MET A 141 -20.33 19.68 -11.52
CA MET A 141 -21.07 19.49 -12.77
C MET A 141 -22.58 19.65 -12.61
N GLN A 142 -23.09 19.72 -11.41
CA GLN A 142 -24.51 19.97 -11.12
C GLN A 142 -24.81 21.46 -11.08
#